data_f9feb066c391cd1ed847cb2093a3c8ac
#
_entry.id   f9feb066c391cd1ed847cb2093a3c8ac
#
_cell.length_a   1.000
_cell.length_b   1.000
_cell.length_c   1.000
_cell.angle_alpha   90.00
_cell.angle_beta   90.00
_cell.angle_gamma   90.00
#
_symmetry.space_group_name_H-M   'P 1'
#
loop_
_entity.id
_entity.type
_entity.pdbx_description
1 polymer ?
#
loop_
_entity_poly.entity_id
_entity_poly.type
_entity_poly.pdbx_seq_one_letter_code
_entity_poly.pdbx_strand_id
1 'polypeptide(L)'
;MDPAKSPTKVSSLDLDPRIIKHLKQQGITTLHPPQAMAIGPALEGKNLLLATPTASGKSLIAYLAILQKLRNAESGERAFYIVPLKALANEKVDELRNLADTVGLSVGIAIGDRDGESGGIENSDIVVCTSEKLDSILRNNPTFSERLSIIIADEFHLINDSSRGPTLEVLLARLRHLNPNAQRIALSATVGNPQELAKWLDAHLIESEWRPVNLQQGTLTGLELEIHRIIGPKNDSELPPRRILEGKETKITNSILNDTISDGGQM
;
A
#
# COMPACT_ATOMS: atom_id res chain seq x y z
N MET A 1 3.89 -15.84 -23.25
CA MET A 1 2.57 -15.19 -23.10
C MET A 1 2.77 -14.04 -22.13
N ASP A 2 2.49 -12.84 -22.56
CA ASP A 2 2.62 -11.64 -21.76
C ASP A 2 1.50 -11.66 -20.69
N PRO A 3 1.82 -11.79 -19.38
CA PRO A 3 0.81 -11.88 -18.32
C PRO A 3 -0.05 -10.61 -18.17
N ALA A 4 0.32 -9.54 -18.88
CA ALA A 4 -0.40 -8.27 -18.87
C ALA A 4 -1.70 -8.26 -19.72
N LYS A 5 -2.03 -9.34 -20.45
CA LYS A 5 -3.09 -9.31 -21.46
C LYS A 5 -4.45 -9.92 -21.07
N SER A 6 -4.56 -10.60 -19.93
CA SER A 6 -5.85 -11.15 -19.50
C SER A 6 -6.16 -10.73 -18.08
N PRO A 7 -7.37 -10.18 -17.81
CA PRO A 7 -7.76 -9.79 -16.47
C PRO A 7 -7.79 -11.03 -15.56
N THR A 8 -6.99 -11.03 -14.49
CA THR A 8 -7.00 -12.10 -13.50
C THR A 8 -8.28 -11.99 -12.68
N LYS A 9 -9.12 -13.02 -12.76
CA LYS A 9 -10.36 -13.06 -11.97
C LYS A 9 -10.05 -13.41 -10.52
N VAL A 10 -10.66 -12.71 -9.58
CA VAL A 10 -10.53 -13.01 -8.14
C VAL A 10 -10.99 -14.45 -7.83
N SER A 11 -11.98 -14.97 -8.58
CA SER A 11 -12.49 -16.34 -8.40
C SER A 11 -11.50 -17.44 -8.78
N SER A 12 -10.41 -17.14 -9.49
CA SER A 12 -9.37 -18.10 -9.87
C SER A 12 -8.17 -18.10 -8.91
N LEU A 13 -8.17 -17.25 -7.88
CA LEU A 13 -7.10 -17.18 -6.90
C LEU A 13 -7.23 -18.33 -5.90
N ASP A 14 -6.09 -18.87 -5.48
CA ASP A 14 -6.03 -19.84 -4.39
C ASP A 14 -6.10 -19.13 -3.03
N LEU A 15 -7.30 -18.66 -2.70
CA LEU A 15 -7.62 -17.96 -1.46
C LEU A 15 -8.80 -18.65 -0.75
N ASP A 16 -8.96 -18.35 0.52
CA ASP A 16 -10.15 -18.80 1.26
C ASP A 16 -11.44 -18.34 0.54
N PRO A 17 -12.41 -19.26 0.31
CA PRO A 17 -13.67 -18.90 -0.34
C PRO A 17 -14.43 -17.75 0.31
N ARG A 18 -14.25 -17.54 1.62
CA ARG A 18 -14.85 -16.42 2.37
C ARG A 18 -14.28 -15.08 1.93
N ILE A 19 -12.94 -15.02 1.72
CA ILE A 19 -12.26 -13.84 1.18
C ILE A 19 -12.74 -13.55 -0.23
N ILE A 20 -12.78 -14.57 -1.10
CA ILE A 20 -13.28 -14.42 -2.49
C ILE A 20 -14.71 -13.90 -2.51
N LYS A 21 -15.58 -14.42 -1.65
CA LYS A 21 -16.97 -13.98 -1.52
C LYS A 21 -17.05 -12.51 -1.10
N HIS A 22 -16.26 -12.13 -0.09
CA HIS A 22 -16.21 -10.76 0.41
C HIS A 22 -15.75 -9.78 -0.67
N LEU A 23 -14.65 -10.09 -1.38
CA LEU A 23 -14.16 -9.24 -2.48
C LEU A 23 -15.22 -9.03 -3.57
N LYS A 24 -15.95 -10.09 -3.94
CA LYS A 24 -17.06 -9.98 -4.91
C LYS A 24 -18.19 -9.09 -4.40
N GLN A 25 -18.53 -9.15 -3.12
CA GLN A 25 -19.53 -8.27 -2.50
C GLN A 25 -19.10 -6.80 -2.51
N GLN A 26 -17.79 -6.53 -2.44
CA GLN A 26 -17.20 -5.21 -2.59
C GLN A 26 -17.06 -4.76 -4.08
N GLY A 27 -17.55 -5.56 -5.01
CA GLY A 27 -17.45 -5.28 -6.46
C GLY A 27 -16.08 -5.61 -7.07
N ILE A 28 -15.15 -6.18 -6.30
CA ILE A 28 -13.82 -6.57 -6.78
C ILE A 28 -13.91 -7.97 -7.38
N THR A 29 -14.11 -8.04 -8.70
CA THR A 29 -14.25 -9.30 -9.45
C THR A 29 -13.00 -9.66 -10.25
N THR A 30 -12.21 -8.64 -10.60
CA THR A 30 -10.97 -8.77 -11.39
C THR A 30 -9.89 -7.88 -10.79
N LEU A 31 -8.65 -8.32 -10.91
CA LEU A 31 -7.48 -7.56 -10.50
C LEU A 31 -7.03 -6.61 -11.60
N HIS A 32 -6.58 -5.44 -11.22
CA HIS A 32 -5.88 -4.52 -12.11
C HIS A 32 -4.53 -5.10 -12.57
N PRO A 33 -3.96 -4.65 -13.71
CA PRO A 33 -2.72 -5.21 -14.24
C PRO A 33 -1.57 -5.31 -13.23
N PRO A 34 -1.21 -4.27 -12.43
CA PRO A 34 -0.16 -4.40 -11.43
C PRO A 34 -0.49 -5.42 -10.33
N GLN A 35 -1.75 -5.50 -9.94
CA GLN A 35 -2.22 -6.47 -8.95
C GLN A 35 -2.12 -7.90 -9.50
N ALA A 36 -2.49 -8.11 -10.76
CA ALA A 36 -2.42 -9.40 -11.43
C ALA A 36 -0.97 -9.90 -11.57
N MET A 37 0.00 -9.00 -11.78
CA MET A 37 1.42 -9.33 -11.81
C MET A 37 1.96 -9.72 -10.42
N ALA A 38 1.47 -9.08 -9.37
CA ALA A 38 1.99 -9.23 -8.01
C ALA A 38 1.35 -10.38 -7.21
N ILE A 39 0.08 -10.73 -7.50
CA ILE A 39 -0.69 -11.62 -6.64
C ILE A 39 -0.10 -13.04 -6.55
N GLY A 40 0.30 -13.63 -7.67
CA GLY A 40 0.89 -14.98 -7.68
C GLY A 40 2.12 -15.06 -6.77
N PRO A 41 3.18 -14.28 -7.04
CA PRO A 41 4.37 -14.24 -6.19
C PRO A 41 4.06 -13.88 -4.73
N ALA A 42 3.07 -12.99 -4.47
CA ALA A 42 2.68 -12.63 -3.10
C ALA A 42 2.11 -13.83 -2.33
N LEU A 43 1.21 -14.59 -2.95
CA LEU A 43 0.60 -15.77 -2.32
C LEU A 43 1.59 -16.95 -2.19
N GLU A 44 2.60 -17.03 -3.06
CA GLU A 44 3.70 -17.99 -2.97
C GLU A 44 4.71 -17.67 -1.84
N GLY A 45 4.52 -16.56 -1.12
CA GLY A 45 5.40 -16.16 -0.02
C GLY A 45 6.69 -15.48 -0.46
N LYS A 46 6.81 -15.03 -1.72
CA LYS A 46 7.99 -14.30 -2.21
C LYS A 46 8.03 -12.88 -1.66
N ASN A 47 9.24 -12.39 -1.40
CA ASN A 47 9.44 -10.98 -1.09
C ASN A 47 9.16 -10.12 -2.32
N LEU A 48 8.47 -8.98 -2.15
CA LEU A 48 8.07 -8.11 -3.25
C LEU A 48 8.38 -6.64 -2.96
N LEU A 49 8.77 -5.93 -4.00
CA LEU A 49 8.69 -4.47 -4.08
C LEU A 49 7.70 -4.11 -5.19
N LEU A 50 6.56 -3.52 -4.82
CA LEU A 50 5.58 -2.99 -5.76
C LEU A 50 5.83 -1.50 -5.95
N ALA A 51 6.47 -1.13 -7.04
CA ALA A 51 6.74 0.26 -7.43
C ALA A 51 5.72 0.67 -8.51
N THR A 52 4.57 1.16 -8.09
CA THR A 52 3.46 1.49 -8.98
C THR A 52 2.79 2.79 -8.53
N PRO A 53 2.13 3.54 -9.42
CA PRO A 53 1.48 4.80 -9.05
C PRO A 53 0.51 4.65 -7.88
N THR A 54 0.26 5.74 -7.16
CA THR A 54 -0.82 5.82 -6.17
C THR A 54 -2.18 5.45 -6.81
N ALA A 55 -3.12 4.97 -6.00
CA ALA A 55 -4.44 4.49 -6.45
C ALA A 55 -4.42 3.26 -7.39
N SER A 56 -3.29 2.56 -7.56
CA SER A 56 -3.23 1.29 -8.33
C SER A 56 -3.75 0.07 -7.55
N GLY A 57 -4.14 0.25 -6.28
CA GLY A 57 -4.67 -0.82 -5.42
C GLY A 57 -3.61 -1.75 -4.83
N LYS A 58 -2.39 -1.26 -4.60
CA LYS A 58 -1.26 -2.02 -3.99
C LYS A 58 -1.63 -2.68 -2.67
N SER A 59 -2.34 -1.94 -1.80
CA SER A 59 -2.70 -2.40 -0.45
C SER A 59 -3.48 -3.71 -0.48
N LEU A 60 -4.35 -3.93 -1.48
CA LEU A 60 -5.10 -5.18 -1.61
C LEU A 60 -4.17 -6.39 -1.72
N ILE A 61 -3.05 -6.29 -2.47
CA ILE A 61 -2.10 -7.40 -2.62
C ILE A 61 -1.44 -7.73 -1.27
N ALA A 62 -1.06 -6.70 -0.51
CA ALA A 62 -0.50 -6.89 0.82
C ALA A 62 -1.51 -7.54 1.78
N TYR A 63 -2.77 -7.10 1.76
CA TYR A 63 -3.82 -7.71 2.58
C TYR A 63 -4.03 -9.18 2.26
N LEU A 64 -4.15 -9.52 0.98
CA LEU A 64 -4.33 -10.90 0.55
C LEU A 64 -3.12 -11.79 0.91
N ALA A 65 -1.90 -11.26 0.79
CA ALA A 65 -0.68 -11.95 1.21
C ALA A 65 -0.66 -12.22 2.72
N ILE A 66 -1.04 -11.23 3.54
CA ILE A 66 -1.17 -11.40 4.99
C ILE A 66 -2.16 -12.50 5.32
N LEU A 67 -3.39 -12.42 4.78
CA LEU A 67 -4.45 -13.39 5.09
C LEU A 67 -4.08 -14.80 4.66
N GLN A 68 -3.45 -14.96 3.49
CA GLN A 68 -2.97 -16.26 3.00
C GLN A 68 -1.85 -16.81 3.87
N LYS A 69 -0.90 -15.94 4.27
CA LYS A 69 0.23 -16.33 5.12
C LYS A 69 -0.25 -16.81 6.48
N LEU A 70 -1.10 -16.02 7.16
CA LEU A 70 -1.60 -16.33 8.50
C LEU A 70 -2.61 -17.48 8.51
N ARG A 71 -3.36 -17.70 7.42
CA ARG A 71 -4.24 -18.87 7.29
C ARG A 71 -3.48 -20.20 7.36
N ASN A 72 -2.28 -20.24 6.78
CA ASN A 72 -1.45 -21.43 6.70
C ASN A 72 -0.42 -21.50 7.83
N ALA A 73 -0.45 -20.53 8.74
CA ALA A 73 0.52 -20.36 9.80
C ALA A 73 0.22 -21.28 10.99
N GLU A 74 1.25 -21.54 11.79
CA GLU A 74 1.07 -22.12 13.10
C GLU A 74 0.39 -21.13 14.05
N SER A 75 -0.30 -21.63 15.07
CA SER A 75 -0.98 -20.77 16.04
C SER A 75 -0.02 -19.75 16.67
N GLY A 76 -0.38 -18.48 16.59
CA GLY A 76 0.35 -17.36 17.16
C GLY A 76 1.37 -16.69 16.24
N GLU A 77 1.47 -17.07 14.95
CA GLU A 77 2.19 -16.27 13.97
C GLU A 77 1.48 -14.93 13.74
N ARG A 78 2.25 -13.90 13.37
CA ARG A 78 1.71 -12.54 13.20
C ARG A 78 2.26 -11.81 11.99
N ALA A 79 1.53 -10.77 11.60
CA ALA A 79 1.91 -9.84 10.56
C ALA A 79 2.14 -8.44 11.13
N PHE A 80 3.15 -7.73 10.61
CA PHE A 80 3.31 -6.28 10.84
C PHE A 80 3.00 -5.52 9.55
N TYR A 81 2.09 -4.55 9.67
CA TYR A 81 1.78 -3.59 8.61
C TYR A 81 2.28 -2.21 9.03
N ILE A 82 3.42 -1.79 8.45
CA ILE A 82 4.11 -0.55 8.81
C ILE A 82 3.63 0.56 7.91
N VAL A 83 3.14 1.65 8.51
CA VAL A 83 2.71 2.87 7.82
C VAL A 83 3.55 4.07 8.26
N PRO A 84 3.73 5.09 7.40
CA PRO A 84 4.56 6.25 7.76
C PRO A 84 3.85 7.25 8.68
N LEU A 85 2.51 7.23 8.73
CA LEU A 85 1.71 8.23 9.41
C LEU A 85 0.62 7.61 10.27
N LYS A 86 0.37 8.21 11.45
CA LYS A 86 -0.71 7.79 12.36
C LYS A 86 -2.10 7.83 11.70
N ALA A 87 -2.34 8.84 10.85
CA ALA A 87 -3.63 8.96 10.13
C ALA A 87 -3.87 7.76 9.21
N LEU A 88 -2.86 7.33 8.45
CA LEU A 88 -2.94 6.16 7.59
C LEU A 88 -3.14 4.85 8.37
N ALA A 89 -2.64 4.76 9.60
CA ALA A 89 -2.81 3.56 10.40
C ALA A 89 -4.29 3.26 10.69
N ASN A 90 -5.08 4.26 11.02
CA ASN A 90 -6.52 4.08 11.27
C ASN A 90 -7.26 3.59 10.02
N GLU A 91 -7.00 4.22 8.87
CA GLU A 91 -7.56 3.79 7.58
C GLU A 91 -7.20 2.33 7.27
N LYS A 92 -5.92 1.97 7.42
CA LYS A 92 -5.44 0.61 7.14
C LYS A 92 -5.98 -0.44 8.11
N VAL A 93 -6.18 -0.07 9.36
CA VAL A 93 -6.84 -0.95 10.35
C VAL A 93 -8.27 -1.26 9.93
N ASP A 94 -9.05 -0.26 9.52
CA ASP A 94 -10.44 -0.45 9.13
C ASP A 94 -10.55 -1.28 7.85
N GLU A 95 -9.70 -1.02 6.86
CA GLU A 95 -9.62 -1.83 5.63
C GLU A 95 -9.26 -3.29 5.93
N LEU A 96 -8.23 -3.51 6.77
CA LEU A 96 -7.77 -4.85 7.14
C LEU A 96 -8.80 -5.60 7.98
N ARG A 97 -9.45 -4.96 8.95
CA ARG A 97 -10.51 -5.58 9.77
C ARG A 97 -11.63 -6.12 8.90
N ASN A 98 -12.11 -5.34 7.95
CA ASN A 98 -13.17 -5.77 7.03
C ASN A 98 -12.85 -7.09 6.30
N LEU A 99 -11.59 -7.32 5.98
CA LEU A 99 -11.14 -8.56 5.34
C LEU A 99 -10.79 -9.65 6.35
N ALA A 100 -10.06 -9.32 7.41
CA ALA A 100 -9.55 -10.24 8.43
C ALA A 100 -10.69 -10.92 9.19
N ASP A 101 -11.76 -10.18 9.53
CA ASP A 101 -12.96 -10.70 10.20
C ASP A 101 -13.61 -11.85 9.41
N THR A 102 -13.50 -11.85 8.08
CA THR A 102 -14.05 -12.94 7.25
C THR A 102 -13.42 -14.30 7.54
N VAL A 103 -12.20 -14.30 8.03
CA VAL A 103 -11.41 -15.52 8.33
C VAL A 103 -11.09 -15.67 9.82
N GLY A 104 -11.58 -14.75 10.66
CA GLY A 104 -11.43 -14.82 12.12
C GLY A 104 -10.07 -14.36 12.63
N LEU A 105 -9.35 -13.52 11.89
CA LEU A 105 -8.08 -12.93 12.31
C LEU A 105 -8.31 -11.57 12.98
N SER A 106 -7.57 -11.31 14.04
CA SER A 106 -7.64 -10.07 14.82
C SER A 106 -6.67 -9.02 14.31
N VAL A 107 -7.11 -7.74 14.32
CA VAL A 107 -6.29 -6.60 13.88
C VAL A 107 -6.15 -5.59 15.01
N GLY A 108 -4.91 -5.38 15.47
CA GLY A 108 -4.52 -4.37 16.44
C GLY A 108 -3.85 -3.16 15.79
N ILE A 109 -3.82 -2.05 16.54
CA ILE A 109 -3.16 -0.81 16.13
C ILE A 109 -2.13 -0.38 17.17
N ALA A 110 -0.96 0.02 16.73
CA ALA A 110 0.13 0.54 17.59
C ALA A 110 0.65 1.87 17.04
N ILE A 111 0.12 2.98 17.55
CA ILE A 111 0.51 4.34 17.16
C ILE A 111 0.62 5.25 18.39
N GLY A 112 1.55 6.26 18.34
CA GLY A 112 1.68 7.26 19.40
C GLY A 112 2.34 6.76 20.68
N ASP A 113 2.36 7.64 21.70
CA ASP A 113 3.12 7.45 22.94
C ASP A 113 2.28 6.90 24.11
N ARG A 114 0.98 6.71 23.91
CA ARG A 114 0.09 6.21 24.97
C ARG A 114 0.15 4.69 25.06
N ASP A 115 0.83 4.19 26.07
CA ASP A 115 0.90 2.76 26.38
C ASP A 115 -0.44 2.13 26.78
N GLY A 116 -1.44 2.95 27.11
CA GLY A 116 -2.77 2.49 27.54
C GLY A 116 -3.67 1.95 26.42
N GLU A 117 -3.42 2.31 25.17
CA GLU A 117 -4.16 1.81 24.01
C GLU A 117 -3.50 0.60 23.33
N SER A 118 -2.26 0.27 23.75
CA SER A 118 -1.49 -0.88 23.25
C SER A 118 -1.91 -2.23 23.84
N GLY A 119 -2.82 -2.24 24.81
CA GLY A 119 -3.23 -3.44 25.55
C GLY A 119 -3.89 -4.56 24.72
N GLY A 120 -4.05 -4.36 23.40
CA GLY A 120 -4.63 -5.36 22.49
C GLY A 120 -3.66 -5.96 21.49
N ILE A 121 -2.46 -5.36 21.28
CA ILE A 121 -1.56 -5.78 20.19
C ILE A 121 -0.84 -7.11 20.49
N GLU A 122 -0.65 -7.46 21.75
CA GLU A 122 0.03 -8.70 22.15
C GLU A 122 -0.72 -9.95 21.67
N ASN A 123 -2.04 -9.85 21.59
CA ASN A 123 -2.92 -10.92 21.15
C ASN A 123 -3.45 -10.75 19.71
N SER A 124 -2.96 -9.74 18.99
CA SER A 124 -3.41 -9.49 17.62
C SER A 124 -2.59 -10.29 16.61
N ASP A 125 -3.27 -10.88 15.65
CA ASP A 125 -2.64 -11.61 14.52
C ASP A 125 -1.98 -10.64 13.54
N ILE A 126 -2.61 -9.47 13.34
CA ILE A 126 -2.12 -8.40 12.46
C ILE A 126 -1.96 -7.14 13.28
N VAL A 127 -0.79 -6.52 13.22
CA VAL A 127 -0.50 -5.25 13.93
C VAL A 127 -0.18 -4.17 12.91
N VAL A 128 -1.05 -3.17 12.82
CA VAL A 128 -0.79 -1.95 12.04
C VAL A 128 -0.10 -0.94 12.93
N CYS A 129 1.06 -0.44 12.50
CA CYS A 129 1.91 0.41 13.34
C CYS A 129 2.71 1.42 12.52
N THR A 130 3.20 2.48 13.19
CA THR A 130 4.28 3.30 12.61
C THR A 130 5.64 2.69 12.86
N SER A 131 6.64 3.05 12.04
CA SER A 131 8.02 2.56 12.20
C SER A 131 8.60 2.91 13.57
N GLU A 132 8.35 4.12 14.06
CA GLU A 132 8.85 4.61 15.35
C GLU A 132 8.22 3.83 16.51
N LYS A 133 6.91 3.56 16.44
CA LYS A 133 6.23 2.81 17.51
C LYS A 133 6.67 1.36 17.54
N LEU A 134 6.80 0.73 16.37
CA LEU A 134 7.28 -0.66 16.29
C LEU A 134 8.73 -0.78 16.79
N ASP A 135 9.60 0.15 16.41
CA ASP A 135 10.98 0.16 16.93
C ASP A 135 11.02 0.32 18.46
N SER A 136 10.17 1.21 19.02
CA SER A 136 10.02 1.35 20.47
C SER A 136 9.53 0.06 21.13
N ILE A 137 8.51 -0.61 20.57
CA ILE A 137 8.01 -1.89 21.09
C ILE A 137 9.12 -2.94 21.08
N LEU A 138 9.86 -3.09 20.00
CA LEU A 138 10.91 -4.08 19.85
C LEU A 138 12.13 -3.81 20.74
N ARG A 139 12.38 -2.56 21.14
CA ARG A 139 13.42 -2.24 22.14
C ARG A 139 13.00 -2.69 23.55
N ASN A 140 11.72 -2.50 23.89
CA ASN A 140 11.19 -2.84 25.20
C ASN A 140 10.81 -4.33 25.34
N ASN A 141 10.37 -4.94 24.25
CA ASN A 141 10.00 -6.34 24.17
C ASN A 141 10.53 -6.98 22.87
N PRO A 142 11.79 -7.44 22.86
CA PRO A 142 12.41 -8.05 21.69
C PRO A 142 11.67 -9.32 21.20
N THR A 143 11.03 -10.06 22.11
CA THR A 143 10.33 -11.29 21.77
C THR A 143 9.03 -11.06 20.98
N PHE A 144 8.57 -9.80 20.93
CA PHE A 144 7.36 -9.45 20.18
C PHE A 144 7.45 -9.79 18.69
N SER A 145 8.67 -9.88 18.14
CA SER A 145 8.89 -10.28 16.74
C SER A 145 9.14 -11.77 16.52
N GLU A 146 9.24 -12.61 17.55
CA GLU A 146 9.65 -14.01 17.40
C GLU A 146 8.74 -14.84 16.49
N ARG A 147 7.45 -14.48 16.42
CA ARG A 147 6.44 -15.17 15.59
C ARG A 147 6.05 -14.36 14.35
N LEU A 148 6.93 -13.50 13.90
CA LEU A 148 6.69 -12.69 12.72
C LEU A 148 6.85 -13.52 11.45
N SER A 149 5.79 -13.63 10.66
CA SER A 149 5.79 -14.39 9.40
C SER A 149 5.72 -13.52 8.16
N ILE A 150 5.19 -12.28 8.28
CA ILE A 150 5.11 -11.34 7.17
C ILE A 150 5.21 -9.89 7.63
N ILE A 151 5.93 -9.08 6.86
CA ILE A 151 6.13 -7.64 7.06
C ILE A 151 5.65 -6.91 5.82
N ILE A 152 4.77 -5.94 6.02
CA ILE A 152 4.40 -4.97 4.98
C ILE A 152 5.02 -3.62 5.34
N ALA A 153 5.72 -2.99 4.40
CA ALA A 153 6.16 -1.61 4.50
C ALA A 153 5.38 -0.77 3.48
N ASP A 154 4.38 -0.04 3.95
CA ASP A 154 3.57 0.84 3.10
C ASP A 154 4.26 2.19 2.90
N GLU A 155 3.98 2.84 1.75
CA GLU A 155 4.63 4.08 1.30
C GLU A 155 6.17 4.02 1.39
N PHE A 156 6.73 2.89 0.96
CA PHE A 156 8.15 2.55 1.12
C PHE A 156 9.09 3.57 0.46
N HIS A 157 8.63 4.38 -0.51
CA HIS A 157 9.40 5.47 -1.09
C HIS A 157 9.88 6.51 -0.05
N LEU A 158 9.23 6.57 1.12
CA LEU A 158 9.65 7.42 2.24
C LEU A 158 10.94 6.94 2.94
N ILE A 159 11.52 5.81 2.52
CA ILE A 159 12.89 5.42 2.94
C ILE A 159 13.93 6.48 2.55
N ASN A 160 13.66 7.27 1.52
CA ASN A 160 14.50 8.40 1.10
C ASN A 160 14.22 9.71 1.86
N ASP A 161 13.21 9.75 2.73
CA ASP A 161 12.92 10.91 3.57
C ASP A 161 13.97 11.06 4.67
N SER A 162 14.56 12.25 4.80
CA SER A 162 15.67 12.50 5.73
C SER A 162 15.30 12.32 7.20
N SER A 163 14.02 12.45 7.55
CA SER A 163 13.54 12.37 8.93
C SER A 163 13.02 10.97 9.31
N ARG A 164 12.33 10.29 8.41
CA ARG A 164 11.66 9.00 8.65
C ARG A 164 12.39 7.81 8.07
N GLY A 165 13.08 8.03 6.95
CA GLY A 165 13.81 6.98 6.23
C GLY A 165 14.78 6.19 7.11
N PRO A 166 15.66 6.84 7.88
CA PRO A 166 16.61 6.13 8.73
C PRO A 166 15.97 5.18 9.75
N THR A 167 14.84 5.58 10.35
CA THR A 167 14.13 4.72 11.30
C THR A 167 13.53 3.50 10.60
N LEU A 168 12.91 3.69 9.44
CA LEU A 168 12.32 2.61 8.64
C LEU A 168 13.41 1.64 8.15
N GLU A 169 14.52 2.16 7.65
CA GLU A 169 15.65 1.37 7.15
C GLU A 169 16.24 0.47 8.24
N VAL A 170 16.58 1.06 9.38
CA VAL A 170 17.14 0.34 10.53
C VAL A 170 16.16 -0.70 11.06
N LEU A 171 14.87 -0.35 11.16
CA LEU A 171 13.83 -1.26 11.60
C LEU A 171 13.70 -2.48 10.67
N LEU A 172 13.63 -2.26 9.35
CA LEU A 172 13.53 -3.35 8.38
C LEU A 172 14.78 -4.23 8.35
N ALA A 173 15.98 -3.63 8.46
CA ALA A 173 17.23 -4.38 8.57
C ALA A 173 17.25 -5.26 9.82
N ARG A 174 16.81 -4.72 10.97
CA ARG A 174 16.69 -5.45 12.23
C ARG A 174 15.68 -6.61 12.12
N LEU A 175 14.47 -6.36 11.60
CA LEU A 175 13.45 -7.37 11.43
C LEU A 175 13.89 -8.48 10.46
N ARG A 176 14.60 -8.12 9.39
CA ARG A 176 15.21 -9.10 8.48
C ARG A 176 16.25 -9.99 9.17
N HIS A 177 17.04 -9.42 10.06
CA HIS A 177 18.05 -10.18 10.82
C HIS A 177 17.39 -11.12 11.84
N LEU A 178 16.39 -10.63 12.58
CA LEU A 178 15.69 -11.41 13.59
C LEU A 178 14.77 -12.49 13.00
N ASN A 179 14.17 -12.22 11.83
CA ASN A 179 13.18 -13.07 11.18
C ASN A 179 13.52 -13.25 9.69
N PRO A 180 14.61 -13.98 9.36
CA PRO A 180 15.09 -14.11 7.98
C PRO A 180 14.06 -14.77 7.05
N ASN A 181 13.20 -15.63 7.58
CA ASN A 181 12.17 -16.36 6.84
C ASN A 181 10.84 -15.58 6.71
N ALA A 182 10.69 -14.45 7.39
CA ALA A 182 9.49 -13.62 7.25
C ALA A 182 9.42 -13.04 5.84
N GLN A 183 8.26 -13.16 5.21
CA GLN A 183 7.98 -12.55 3.92
C GLN A 183 8.02 -11.02 4.06
N ARG A 184 8.62 -10.33 3.09
CA ARG A 184 8.72 -8.87 3.06
C ARG A 184 8.03 -8.33 1.81
N ILE A 185 7.04 -7.46 1.99
CA ILE A 185 6.36 -6.77 0.89
C ILE A 185 6.45 -5.27 1.12
N ALA A 186 7.08 -4.57 0.20
CA ALA A 186 7.16 -3.11 0.20
C ALA A 186 6.23 -2.54 -0.88
N LEU A 187 5.35 -1.62 -0.47
CA LEU A 187 4.43 -0.91 -1.35
C LEU A 187 4.96 0.51 -1.54
N SER A 188 5.26 0.87 -2.77
CA SER A 188 5.91 2.15 -3.09
C SER A 188 5.17 2.88 -4.21
N ALA A 189 5.18 4.21 -4.16
CA ALA A 189 5.00 4.99 -5.37
C ALA A 189 6.17 4.74 -6.34
N THR A 190 6.13 5.31 -7.53
CA THR A 190 7.27 5.29 -8.47
C THR A 190 8.48 5.95 -7.83
N VAL A 191 9.63 5.27 -7.85
CA VAL A 191 10.92 5.73 -7.29
C VAL A 191 12.00 5.70 -8.36
N GLY A 192 13.06 6.48 -8.16
CA GLY A 192 14.14 6.60 -9.15
C GLY A 192 15.10 5.41 -9.21
N ASN A 193 15.17 4.56 -8.16
CA ASN A 193 16.11 3.44 -8.05
C ASN A 193 15.45 2.14 -7.55
N PRO A 194 14.36 1.68 -8.17
CA PRO A 194 13.59 0.55 -7.67
C PRO A 194 14.37 -0.77 -7.67
N GLN A 195 15.31 -0.96 -8.62
CA GLN A 195 16.12 -2.17 -8.72
C GLN A 195 17.08 -2.31 -7.52
N GLU A 196 17.69 -1.21 -7.08
CA GLU A 196 18.58 -1.21 -5.91
C GLU A 196 17.80 -1.50 -4.63
N LEU A 197 16.62 -0.88 -4.48
CA LEU A 197 15.73 -1.11 -3.35
C LEU A 197 15.21 -2.54 -3.32
N ALA A 198 14.84 -3.12 -4.45
CA ALA A 198 14.43 -4.51 -4.54
C ALA A 198 15.56 -5.47 -4.16
N LYS A 199 16.80 -5.20 -4.62
CA LYS A 199 17.98 -5.97 -4.24
C LYS A 199 18.27 -5.86 -2.74
N TRP A 200 18.15 -4.66 -2.16
CA TRP A 200 18.34 -4.46 -0.73
C TRP A 200 17.30 -5.22 0.11
N LEU A 201 16.05 -5.25 -0.33
CA LEU A 201 14.96 -6.02 0.30
C LEU A 201 15.06 -7.53 0.05
N ASP A 202 15.91 -7.98 -0.89
CA ASP A 202 15.91 -9.35 -1.43
C ASP A 202 14.52 -9.70 -1.97
N ALA A 203 13.97 -8.86 -2.83
CA ALA A 203 12.59 -8.90 -3.29
C ALA A 203 12.48 -8.90 -4.82
N HIS A 204 11.42 -9.52 -5.32
CA HIS A 204 11.03 -9.38 -6.71
C HIS A 204 10.43 -8.00 -6.96
N LEU A 205 10.94 -7.32 -7.97
CA LEU A 205 10.42 -6.01 -8.38
C LEU A 205 9.21 -6.18 -9.31
N ILE A 206 8.12 -5.50 -8.95
CA ILE A 206 6.94 -5.32 -9.81
C ILE A 206 6.81 -3.83 -10.10
N GLU A 207 7.09 -3.46 -11.33
CA GLU A 207 6.95 -2.08 -11.81
C GLU A 207 5.78 -1.96 -12.78
N SER A 208 5.04 -0.89 -12.68
CA SER A 208 4.00 -0.54 -13.64
C SER A 208 3.68 0.94 -13.57
N GLU A 209 3.47 1.55 -14.70
CA GLU A 209 2.96 2.94 -14.81
C GLU A 209 1.43 2.98 -14.96
N TRP A 210 0.78 1.83 -14.92
CA TRP A 210 -0.66 1.72 -15.07
C TRP A 210 -1.42 2.50 -13.99
N ARG A 211 -2.45 3.21 -14.41
CA ARG A 211 -3.38 3.94 -13.53
C ARG A 211 -4.82 3.56 -13.84
N PRO A 212 -5.70 3.48 -12.83
CA PRO A 212 -7.12 3.16 -13.04
C PRO A 212 -7.87 4.29 -13.76
N VAL A 213 -7.37 5.53 -13.65
CA VAL A 213 -7.96 6.73 -14.21
C VAL A 213 -6.92 7.54 -14.99
N ASN A 214 -7.38 8.33 -15.95
CA ASN A 214 -6.52 9.26 -16.66
C ASN A 214 -6.15 10.43 -15.74
N LEU A 215 -4.85 10.68 -15.57
CA LEU A 215 -4.34 11.87 -14.90
C LEU A 215 -4.18 12.98 -15.92
N GLN A 216 -4.83 14.11 -15.69
CA GLN A 216 -4.64 15.32 -16.51
C GLN A 216 -3.68 16.27 -15.80
N GLN A 217 -2.64 16.69 -16.49
CA GLN A 217 -1.71 17.70 -16.02
C GLN A 217 -1.95 18.99 -16.80
N GLY A 218 -2.06 20.11 -16.08
CA GLY A 218 -2.28 21.40 -16.68
C GLY A 218 -1.73 22.52 -15.81
N THR A 219 -1.72 23.73 -16.37
CA THR A 219 -1.36 24.97 -15.68
C THR A 219 -2.61 25.79 -15.45
N LEU A 220 -2.84 26.24 -14.22
CA LEU A 220 -3.91 27.17 -13.88
C LEU A 220 -3.34 28.58 -13.81
N THR A 221 -3.83 29.47 -14.67
CA THR A 221 -3.43 30.90 -14.68
C THR A 221 -4.68 31.75 -14.49
N GLY A 222 -4.86 32.30 -13.30
CA GLY A 222 -6.09 33.00 -12.93
C GLY A 222 -7.29 32.04 -12.94
N LEU A 223 -8.22 32.25 -13.87
CA LEU A 223 -9.40 31.38 -14.07
C LEU A 223 -9.30 30.48 -15.33
N GLU A 224 -8.13 30.43 -15.95
CA GLU A 224 -7.89 29.64 -17.16
C GLU A 224 -7.07 28.39 -16.81
N LEU A 225 -7.63 27.20 -17.06
CA LEU A 225 -6.95 25.92 -16.95
C LEU A 225 -6.51 25.43 -18.34
N GLU A 226 -5.23 25.28 -18.54
CA GLU A 226 -4.63 24.76 -19.78
C GLU A 226 -4.09 23.35 -19.52
N ILE A 227 -4.70 22.32 -20.14
CA ILE A 227 -4.24 20.94 -20.00
C ILE A 227 -3.15 20.66 -21.05
N HIS A 228 -1.98 20.24 -20.57
CA HIS A 228 -0.80 19.95 -21.41
C HIS A 228 -0.62 18.46 -21.66
N ARG A 229 -1.04 17.60 -20.71
CA ARG A 229 -0.79 16.16 -20.80
C ARG A 229 -1.91 15.35 -20.17
N ILE A 230 -2.23 14.19 -20.79
CA ILE A 230 -3.10 13.16 -20.22
C ILE A 230 -2.27 11.89 -20.10
N ILE A 231 -2.14 11.35 -18.87
CA ILE A 231 -1.44 10.11 -18.56
C ILE A 231 -2.49 9.09 -18.13
N GLY A 232 -2.62 7.95 -18.81
CA GLY A 232 -3.60 6.97 -18.43
C GLY A 232 -3.63 5.71 -19.28
N PRO A 233 -4.50 4.73 -18.94
CA PRO A 233 -4.48 3.39 -19.51
C PRO A 233 -4.76 3.32 -21.02
N LYS A 234 -5.24 4.39 -21.64
CA LYS A 234 -5.60 4.40 -23.07
C LYS A 234 -4.80 5.37 -23.92
N ASN A 235 -4.12 6.36 -23.37
CA ASN A 235 -3.37 7.34 -24.14
C ASN A 235 -2.29 8.00 -23.30
N ASP A 236 -1.02 7.69 -23.59
CA ASP A 236 0.09 8.61 -23.35
C ASP A 236 0.16 9.51 -24.57
N SER A 237 -0.57 10.61 -24.58
CA SER A 237 -0.53 11.58 -25.64
C SER A 237 -0.25 12.97 -25.08
N GLU A 238 0.78 13.61 -25.59
CA GLU A 238 0.89 15.06 -25.51
C GLU A 238 -0.26 15.63 -26.34
N LEU A 239 -1.19 16.29 -25.68
CA LEU A 239 -2.24 17.03 -26.38
C LEU A 239 -1.74 18.45 -26.64
N PRO A 240 -2.10 19.05 -27.78
CA PRO A 240 -1.96 20.49 -27.92
C PRO A 240 -2.72 21.16 -26.78
N PRO A 241 -2.20 22.28 -26.23
CA PRO A 241 -2.81 22.97 -25.12
C PRO A 241 -4.30 23.23 -25.40
N ARG A 242 -5.16 22.73 -24.51
CA ARG A 242 -6.60 22.82 -24.66
C ARG A 242 -7.12 23.76 -23.58
N ARG A 243 -7.62 24.94 -23.97
CA ARG A 243 -8.38 25.83 -23.09
C ARG A 243 -9.69 25.16 -22.67
N ILE A 244 -9.87 24.92 -21.38
CA ILE A 244 -11.08 24.26 -20.88
C ILE A 244 -12.07 25.24 -20.28
N LEU A 245 -11.66 26.46 -19.91
CA LEU A 245 -12.53 27.44 -19.29
C LEU A 245 -12.54 28.75 -20.10
N GLU A 246 -13.60 28.96 -20.85
CA GLU A 246 -14.04 30.30 -21.27
C GLU A 246 -15.21 30.75 -20.37
N GLY A 247 -14.92 31.65 -19.47
CA GLY A 247 -15.82 32.73 -19.02
C GLY A 247 -17.14 32.39 -18.34
N LYS A 248 -17.56 31.14 -18.06
CA LYS A 248 -18.87 30.85 -17.44
C LYS A 248 -18.92 29.87 -16.26
N GLU A 249 -17.82 29.26 -15.84
CA GLU A 249 -17.89 28.22 -14.82
C GLU A 249 -17.09 28.51 -13.53
N THR A 250 -17.50 29.54 -12.82
CA THR A 250 -17.06 29.84 -11.46
C THR A 250 -17.22 28.66 -10.49
N LYS A 251 -18.11 27.71 -10.77
CA LYS A 251 -18.35 26.54 -9.92
C LYS A 251 -17.27 25.46 -10.02
N ILE A 252 -16.73 25.21 -11.21
CA ILE A 252 -15.67 24.21 -11.39
C ILE A 252 -14.36 24.73 -10.80
N THR A 253 -14.05 26.02 -10.97
CA THR A 253 -12.85 26.66 -10.41
C THR A 253 -12.88 26.64 -8.87
N ASN A 254 -14.03 26.89 -8.26
CA ASN A 254 -14.19 26.82 -6.81
C ASN A 254 -14.11 25.38 -6.28
N SER A 255 -14.56 24.39 -7.03
CA SER A 255 -14.40 22.98 -6.68
C SER A 255 -12.92 22.58 -6.72
N ILE A 256 -12.22 22.87 -7.80
CA ILE A 256 -10.78 22.57 -7.95
C ILE A 256 -9.95 23.29 -6.87
N LEU A 257 -10.22 24.57 -6.60
CA LEU A 257 -9.53 25.32 -5.57
C LEU A 257 -9.84 24.80 -4.16
N ASN A 258 -11.09 24.43 -3.88
CA ASN A 258 -11.47 23.87 -2.58
C ASN A 258 -10.85 22.47 -2.37
N ASP A 259 -10.80 21.63 -3.39
CA ASP A 259 -10.13 20.32 -3.32
C ASP A 259 -8.63 20.49 -3.09
N THR A 260 -7.98 21.46 -3.76
CA THR A 260 -6.54 21.75 -3.57
C THR A 260 -6.25 22.33 -2.18
N ILE A 261 -7.17 23.12 -1.60
CA ILE A 261 -7.02 23.68 -0.24
C ILE A 261 -7.32 22.61 0.82
N SER A 262 -8.27 21.70 0.58
CA SER A 262 -8.59 20.60 1.50
C SER A 262 -7.45 19.57 1.61
N ASP A 263 -6.66 19.41 0.54
CA ASP A 263 -5.51 18.50 0.50
C ASP A 263 -4.22 19.10 1.09
N GLY A 264 -4.28 20.28 1.71
CA GLY A 264 -3.16 20.88 2.43
C GLY A 264 -2.02 21.39 1.55
N GLY A 265 -2.28 21.68 0.30
CA GLY A 265 -1.33 22.31 -0.60
C GLY A 265 -1.05 23.75 -0.20
N GLN A 266 0.10 24.02 0.42
CA GLN A 266 0.67 25.35 0.49
C GLN A 266 1.19 25.73 -0.90
N MET A 267 0.75 26.90 -1.39
CA MET A 267 1.36 27.53 -2.56
C MET A 267 2.82 27.91 -2.30
#